data_f3647c87bc0476bf68559f4745b18856
#
_entry.id   f3647c87bc0476bf68559f4745b18856
#
_cell.length_a   1.000
_cell.length_b   1.000
_cell.length_c   1.000
_cell.angle_alpha   90.00
_cell.angle_beta   90.00
_cell.angle_gamma   90.00
#
_symmetry.space_group_name_H-M   'P 1'
#
loop_
_entity.id
_entity.type
_entity.pdbx_description
1 polymer ?
#
loop_
_entity_poly.entity_id
_entity_poly.type
_entity_poly.pdbx_seq_one_letter_code
_entity_poly.pdbx_strand_id
1 'polypeptide(L)'
;MIVWLNGTHGVGKTTTSRLLQPLLPDARLLDPEKVGETLMDVRPTLRATDDFQHWDPWRPLVVETARQVLQYVGGILVMPQTVLVERYWREIAGGFAGHGIPVRHFVLHTDQATLRHRIEHDTDLGPSTFRFSRMEPYAEAARTWLHEDAEVVDTTHASAEQAAHRIAESVLQPVAVGRP
;
A
#
# COMPACT_ATOMS: atom_id res chain seq x y z
N MET A 1 -3.92 -11.15 -9.39
CA MET A 1 -2.96 -10.00 -9.42
C MET A 1 -3.02 -9.20 -8.12
N ILE A 2 -2.00 -8.38 -7.84
CA ILE A 2 -1.97 -7.47 -6.71
C ILE A 2 -2.28 -6.04 -7.17
N VAL A 3 -3.10 -5.31 -6.42
CA VAL A 3 -3.25 -3.85 -6.48
C VAL A 3 -2.72 -3.30 -5.17
N TRP A 4 -1.49 -2.78 -5.20
CA TRP A 4 -0.81 -2.23 -4.04
C TRP A 4 -1.09 -0.74 -3.92
N LEU A 5 -1.69 -0.32 -2.79
CA LEU A 5 -1.96 1.09 -2.49
C LEU A 5 -0.94 1.61 -1.47
N ASN A 6 0.07 2.32 -1.95
CA ASN A 6 1.08 2.98 -1.13
C ASN A 6 0.66 4.42 -0.77
N GLY A 7 1.47 5.07 0.03
CA GLY A 7 1.28 6.42 0.53
C GLY A 7 1.45 6.47 2.04
N THR A 8 1.55 7.66 2.62
CA THR A 8 1.75 7.82 4.06
C THR A 8 0.44 7.73 4.86
N HIS A 9 0.54 7.84 6.17
CA HIS A 9 -0.63 7.89 7.06
C HIS A 9 -1.45 9.18 6.81
N GLY A 10 -2.77 9.07 6.76
CA GLY A 10 -3.67 10.20 6.51
C GLY A 10 -4.02 10.48 5.05
N VAL A 11 -3.36 9.83 4.05
CA VAL A 11 -3.71 10.01 2.63
C VAL A 11 -5.00 9.29 2.20
N GLY A 12 -5.59 8.45 3.06
CA GLY A 12 -6.86 7.79 2.79
C GLY A 12 -6.76 6.36 2.24
N LYS A 13 -5.62 5.67 2.35
CA LYS A 13 -5.43 4.29 1.83
C LYS A 13 -6.54 3.32 2.25
N THR A 14 -6.83 3.25 3.55
CA THR A 14 -7.82 2.32 4.10
C THR A 14 -9.23 2.60 3.55
N THR A 15 -9.62 3.86 3.48
CA THR A 15 -10.93 4.26 2.92
C THR A 15 -10.99 3.95 1.43
N THR A 16 -9.97 4.39 0.69
CA THR A 16 -9.89 4.15 -0.77
C THR A 16 -9.88 2.65 -1.09
N SER A 17 -9.15 1.82 -0.34
CA SER A 17 -9.10 0.37 -0.59
C SER A 17 -10.44 -0.32 -0.37
N ARG A 18 -11.21 0.09 0.65
CA ARG A 18 -12.57 -0.42 0.90
C ARG A 18 -13.54 -0.04 -0.20
N LEU A 19 -13.43 1.19 -0.74
CA LEU A 19 -14.27 1.67 -1.83
C LEU A 19 -13.85 1.06 -3.18
N LEU A 20 -12.56 0.79 -3.38
CA LEU A 20 -12.02 0.16 -4.57
C LEU A 20 -12.42 -1.31 -4.71
N GLN A 21 -12.43 -2.04 -3.60
CA GLN A 21 -12.68 -3.49 -3.61
C GLN A 21 -13.95 -3.88 -4.38
N PRO A 22 -15.13 -3.28 -4.18
CA PRO A 22 -16.34 -3.64 -4.93
C PRO A 22 -16.34 -3.19 -6.39
N LEU A 23 -15.43 -2.31 -6.80
CA LEU A 23 -15.29 -1.85 -8.18
C LEU A 23 -14.46 -2.79 -9.06
N LEU A 24 -13.75 -3.74 -8.46
CA LEU A 24 -12.88 -4.68 -9.15
C LEU A 24 -13.45 -6.09 -9.11
N PRO A 25 -13.39 -6.86 -10.22
CA PRO A 25 -13.93 -8.22 -10.28
C PRO A 25 -13.17 -9.16 -9.34
N ASP A 26 -13.91 -9.92 -8.55
CA ASP A 26 -13.37 -10.91 -7.59
C ASP A 26 -12.29 -10.37 -6.66
N ALA A 27 -12.33 -9.06 -6.35
CA ALA A 27 -11.36 -8.42 -5.50
C ALA A 27 -11.59 -8.68 -4.01
N ARG A 28 -10.50 -8.85 -3.27
CA ARG A 28 -10.46 -8.98 -1.82
C ARG A 28 -9.45 -8.02 -1.23
N LEU A 29 -9.69 -7.61 0.02
CA LEU A 29 -8.73 -6.83 0.80
C LEU A 29 -7.81 -7.79 1.55
N LEU A 30 -6.52 -7.56 1.44
CA LEU A 30 -5.50 -8.17 2.29
C LEU A 30 -4.66 -7.06 2.91
N ASP A 31 -4.73 -6.93 4.23
CA ASP A 31 -3.98 -5.93 4.98
C ASP A 31 -2.61 -6.50 5.40
N PRO A 32 -1.49 -6.02 4.83
CA PRO A 32 -0.15 -6.50 5.20
C PRO A 32 0.25 -6.20 6.65
N GLU A 33 -0.42 -5.24 7.33
CA GLU A 33 -0.16 -4.95 8.74
C GLU A 33 -0.48 -6.18 9.61
N LYS A 34 -1.46 -6.99 9.23
CA LYS A 34 -1.83 -8.23 9.95
C LYS A 34 -0.69 -9.25 9.99
N VAL A 35 0.16 -9.29 8.97
CA VAL A 35 1.38 -10.10 8.99
C VAL A 35 2.36 -9.55 10.03
N GLY A 36 2.49 -8.23 10.14
CA GLY A 36 3.30 -7.58 11.17
C GLY A 36 2.77 -7.85 12.57
N GLU A 37 1.46 -7.73 12.80
CA GLU A 37 0.80 -8.06 14.07
C GLU A 37 1.07 -9.52 14.49
N THR A 38 0.98 -10.46 13.54
CA THR A 38 1.31 -11.88 13.80
C THR A 38 2.75 -12.05 14.26
N LEU A 39 3.70 -11.31 13.68
CA LEU A 39 5.09 -11.36 14.11
C LEU A 39 5.31 -10.73 15.50
N MET A 40 4.49 -9.74 15.88
CA MET A 40 4.51 -9.16 17.23
C MET A 40 4.13 -10.19 18.32
N ASP A 41 3.36 -11.22 17.97
CA ASP A 41 2.93 -12.26 18.89
C ASP A 41 3.98 -13.38 19.10
N VAL A 42 5.08 -13.36 18.35
CA VAL A 42 6.18 -14.33 18.54
C VAL A 42 6.83 -14.15 19.92
N ARG A 43 7.00 -15.28 20.66
CA ARG A 43 7.56 -15.30 22.02
C ARG A 43 8.78 -16.24 22.11
N PRO A 44 9.91 -15.84 22.73
CA PRO A 44 10.22 -14.46 23.15
C PRO A 44 10.17 -13.49 21.96
N THR A 45 9.91 -12.21 22.24
CA THR A 45 9.70 -11.20 21.19
C THR A 45 10.90 -11.11 20.25
N LEU A 46 10.60 -10.79 18.99
CA LEU A 46 11.60 -10.40 18.00
C LEU A 46 12.35 -9.14 18.46
N ARG A 47 13.45 -8.82 17.77
CA ARG A 47 14.23 -7.61 18.08
C ARG A 47 13.29 -6.39 18.11
N ALA A 48 13.41 -5.53 19.14
CA ALA A 48 12.59 -4.34 19.29
C ALA A 48 12.68 -3.43 18.04
N THR A 49 11.54 -2.94 17.58
CA THR A 49 11.44 -1.98 16.47
C THR A 49 10.19 -1.13 16.68
N ASP A 50 10.20 0.06 16.11
CA ASP A 50 9.05 0.97 15.97
C ASP A 50 8.25 0.73 14.69
N ASP A 51 8.79 -0.11 13.78
CA ASP A 51 8.16 -0.46 12.50
C ASP A 51 8.47 -1.92 12.15
N PHE A 52 7.44 -2.77 12.09
CA PHE A 52 7.57 -4.19 11.76
C PHE A 52 8.21 -4.45 10.38
N GLN A 53 8.22 -3.45 9.48
CA GLN A 53 8.90 -3.55 8.18
C GLN A 53 10.42 -3.73 8.33
N HIS A 54 11.00 -3.31 9.48
CA HIS A 54 12.41 -3.53 9.81
C HIS A 54 12.73 -5.00 10.11
N TRP A 55 11.73 -5.83 10.42
CA TRP A 55 11.92 -7.27 10.56
C TRP A 55 12.05 -7.91 9.18
N ASP A 56 13.21 -8.48 8.90
CA ASP A 56 13.48 -9.14 7.61
C ASP A 56 12.39 -10.16 7.21
N PRO A 57 11.84 -11.00 8.12
CA PRO A 57 10.81 -11.96 7.77
C PRO A 57 9.47 -11.33 7.35
N TRP A 58 9.17 -10.07 7.69
CA TRP A 58 7.88 -9.49 7.35
C TRP A 58 7.66 -9.42 5.83
N ARG A 59 8.65 -8.97 5.08
CA ARG A 59 8.53 -8.77 3.63
C ARG A 59 8.25 -10.07 2.85
N PRO A 60 9.03 -11.16 3.02
CA PRO A 60 8.72 -12.42 2.37
C PRO A 60 7.42 -13.05 2.87
N LEU A 61 7.02 -12.88 4.15
CA LEU A 61 5.75 -13.39 4.65
C LEU A 61 4.54 -12.66 4.05
N VAL A 62 4.63 -11.35 3.80
CA VAL A 62 3.59 -10.60 3.06
C VAL A 62 3.42 -11.17 1.65
N VAL A 63 4.52 -11.41 0.93
CA VAL A 63 4.50 -12.00 -0.41
C VAL A 63 3.90 -13.41 -0.37
N GLU A 64 4.36 -14.26 0.54
CA GLU A 64 3.90 -15.65 0.62
C GLU A 64 2.42 -15.72 1.04
N THR A 65 1.98 -14.90 1.99
CA THR A 65 0.58 -14.83 2.40
C THR A 65 -0.31 -14.45 1.21
N ALA A 66 0.05 -13.39 0.49
CA ALA A 66 -0.72 -12.95 -0.69
C ALA A 66 -0.71 -14.02 -1.80
N ARG A 67 0.43 -14.67 -2.04
CA ARG A 67 0.56 -15.77 -3.01
C ARG A 67 -0.38 -16.92 -2.69
N GLN A 68 -0.39 -17.39 -1.45
CA GLN A 68 -1.26 -18.49 -1.01
C GLN A 68 -2.74 -18.13 -1.12
N VAL A 69 -3.11 -16.91 -0.73
CA VAL A 69 -4.49 -16.45 -0.86
C VAL A 69 -4.89 -16.40 -2.33
N LEU A 70 -4.07 -15.80 -3.22
CA LEU A 70 -4.36 -15.77 -4.67
C LEU A 70 -4.44 -17.15 -5.30
N GLN A 71 -3.59 -18.07 -4.88
CA GLN A 71 -3.62 -19.44 -5.37
C GLN A 71 -4.91 -20.15 -4.97
N TYR A 72 -5.44 -19.87 -3.79
CA TYR A 72 -6.64 -20.52 -3.26
C TYR A 72 -7.94 -19.91 -3.83
N VAL A 73 -8.02 -18.56 -3.95
CA VAL A 73 -9.27 -17.89 -4.32
C VAL A 73 -9.24 -17.21 -5.69
N GLY A 74 -8.08 -17.05 -6.30
CA GLY A 74 -7.92 -16.29 -7.56
C GLY A 74 -8.19 -14.80 -7.41
N GLY A 75 -8.46 -14.12 -8.54
CA GLY A 75 -8.92 -12.75 -8.59
C GLY A 75 -7.84 -11.70 -8.30
N ILE A 76 -8.23 -10.65 -7.56
CA ILE A 76 -7.41 -9.48 -7.26
C ILE A 76 -7.29 -9.31 -5.74
N LEU A 77 -6.07 -9.07 -5.25
CA LEU A 77 -5.86 -8.61 -3.87
C LEU A 77 -5.54 -7.11 -3.87
N VAL A 78 -6.37 -6.33 -3.20
CA VAL A 78 -6.11 -4.93 -2.89
C VAL A 78 -5.37 -4.86 -1.56
N MET A 79 -4.15 -4.34 -1.57
CA MET A 79 -3.23 -4.36 -0.43
C MET A 79 -2.80 -2.93 -0.05
N PRO A 80 -3.51 -2.29 0.90
CA PRO A 80 -3.14 -0.96 1.39
C PRO A 80 -1.98 -1.05 2.39
N GLN A 81 -0.80 -0.55 2.04
CA GLN A 81 0.34 -0.54 2.95
C GLN A 81 1.29 0.62 2.64
N THR A 82 1.73 1.31 3.68
CA THR A 82 2.81 2.30 3.58
C THR A 82 4.15 1.58 3.47
N VAL A 83 4.88 1.76 2.37
CA VAL A 83 6.28 1.33 2.21
C VAL A 83 7.06 2.50 1.63
N LEU A 84 7.93 3.12 2.45
CA LEU A 84 8.68 4.32 2.09
C LEU A 84 10.18 4.05 1.86
N VAL A 85 10.65 2.88 2.23
CA VAL A 85 12.03 2.45 1.99
C VAL A 85 12.08 1.67 0.67
N GLU A 86 12.75 2.24 -0.34
CA GLU A 86 12.82 1.66 -1.68
C GLU A 86 13.27 0.19 -1.67
N ARG A 87 14.32 -0.13 -0.93
CA ARG A 87 14.82 -1.51 -0.81
C ARG A 87 13.72 -2.48 -0.35
N TYR A 88 12.87 -2.10 0.61
CA TYR A 88 11.78 -2.95 1.08
C TYR A 88 10.72 -3.16 0.01
N TRP A 89 10.39 -2.10 -0.72
CA TRP A 89 9.51 -2.23 -1.87
C TRP A 89 10.08 -3.16 -2.95
N ARG A 90 11.37 -2.99 -3.29
CA ARG A 90 12.05 -3.85 -4.28
C ARG A 90 12.05 -5.33 -3.86
N GLU A 91 12.23 -5.64 -2.58
CA GLU A 91 12.15 -6.99 -2.05
C GLU A 91 10.73 -7.57 -2.20
N ILE A 92 9.68 -6.79 -1.87
CA ILE A 92 8.27 -7.21 -2.00
C ILE A 92 7.88 -7.39 -3.47
N ALA A 93 8.13 -6.39 -4.31
CA ALA A 93 7.80 -6.43 -5.74
C ALA A 93 8.56 -7.54 -6.47
N GLY A 94 9.85 -7.71 -6.17
CA GLY A 94 10.67 -8.81 -6.68
C GLY A 94 10.18 -10.18 -6.24
N GLY A 95 9.70 -10.28 -5.00
CA GLY A 95 9.06 -11.50 -4.49
C GLY A 95 7.80 -11.87 -5.28
N PHE A 96 6.92 -10.93 -5.54
CA PHE A 96 5.74 -11.16 -6.40
C PHE A 96 6.13 -11.52 -7.84
N ALA A 97 7.08 -10.79 -8.42
CA ALA A 97 7.56 -11.05 -9.78
C ALA A 97 8.18 -12.46 -9.91
N GLY A 98 8.95 -12.90 -8.90
CA GLY A 98 9.52 -14.25 -8.85
C GLY A 98 8.48 -15.38 -8.84
N HIS A 99 7.25 -15.08 -8.43
CA HIS A 99 6.11 -16.00 -8.48
C HIS A 99 5.18 -15.76 -9.69
N GLY A 100 5.55 -14.88 -10.61
CA GLY A 100 4.73 -14.53 -11.78
C GLY A 100 3.43 -13.81 -11.41
N ILE A 101 3.36 -13.13 -10.25
CA ILE A 101 2.19 -12.41 -9.79
C ILE A 101 2.29 -10.95 -10.26
N PRO A 102 1.41 -10.49 -11.16
CA PRO A 102 1.42 -9.10 -11.60
C PRO A 102 1.06 -8.15 -10.45
N VAL A 103 1.78 -7.04 -10.35
CA VAL A 103 1.54 -5.96 -9.38
C VAL A 103 1.20 -4.67 -10.11
N ARG A 104 0.10 -4.04 -9.74
CA ARG A 104 -0.22 -2.65 -10.07
C ARG A 104 0.07 -1.81 -8.83
N HIS A 105 1.08 -0.96 -8.92
CA HIS A 105 1.52 -0.11 -7.81
C HIS A 105 0.94 1.29 -7.96
N PHE A 106 0.12 1.71 -6.99
CA PHE A 106 -0.45 3.04 -6.90
C PHE A 106 0.08 3.74 -5.65
N VAL A 107 0.32 5.03 -5.73
CA VAL A 107 0.58 5.86 -4.57
C VAL A 107 -0.50 6.94 -4.42
N LEU A 108 -1.19 6.92 -3.29
CA LEU A 108 -2.07 8.03 -2.93
C LEU A 108 -1.20 9.19 -2.43
N HIS A 109 -1.32 10.33 -3.11
CA HIS A 109 -0.58 11.55 -2.83
C HIS A 109 -1.51 12.67 -2.37
N THR A 110 -1.01 13.53 -1.52
CA THR A 110 -1.61 14.83 -1.19
C THR A 110 -0.51 15.79 -0.76
N ASP A 111 -0.75 17.08 -0.92
CA ASP A 111 0.18 18.10 -0.43
C ASP A 111 0.36 18.04 1.10
N GLN A 112 1.47 18.61 1.59
CA GLN A 112 1.85 18.54 3.01
C GLN A 112 0.86 19.26 3.94
N ALA A 113 0.24 20.35 3.47
CA ALA A 113 -0.71 21.12 4.29
C ALA A 113 -2.02 20.31 4.46
N THR A 114 -2.54 19.76 3.38
CA THR A 114 -3.72 18.90 3.39
C THR A 114 -3.48 17.63 4.20
N LEU A 115 -2.29 17.01 4.06
CA LEU A 115 -1.90 15.83 4.84
C LEU A 115 -1.92 16.13 6.34
N ARG A 116 -1.26 17.20 6.76
CA ARG A 116 -1.23 17.64 8.16
C ARG A 116 -2.64 17.88 8.68
N HIS A 117 -3.45 18.63 7.94
CA HIS A 117 -4.84 18.91 8.31
C HIS A 117 -5.65 17.61 8.50
N ARG A 118 -5.51 16.64 7.60
CA ARG A 118 -6.20 15.35 7.71
C ARG A 118 -5.75 14.55 8.94
N ILE A 119 -4.46 14.56 9.29
CA ILE A 119 -3.95 13.89 10.48
C ILE A 119 -4.47 14.56 11.75
N GLU A 120 -4.50 15.90 11.79
CA GLU A 120 -4.95 16.69 12.95
C GLU A 120 -6.46 16.52 13.23
N HIS A 121 -7.26 16.33 12.18
CA HIS A 121 -8.73 16.25 12.28
C HIS A 121 -9.28 14.82 12.10
N ASP A 122 -8.42 13.82 12.10
CA ASP A 122 -8.84 12.41 12.01
C ASP A 122 -9.55 12.00 13.32
N THR A 123 -10.85 11.73 13.23
CA THR A 123 -11.69 11.35 14.38
C THR A 123 -11.58 9.89 14.77
N ASP A 124 -11.09 9.03 13.87
CA ASP A 124 -11.00 7.59 14.10
C ASP A 124 -9.71 7.19 14.81
N LEU A 125 -8.56 7.67 14.29
CA LEU A 125 -7.24 7.34 14.83
C LEU A 125 -6.63 8.48 15.64
N GLY A 126 -7.10 9.71 15.43
CA GLY A 126 -6.57 10.91 16.04
C GLY A 126 -5.15 11.28 15.57
N PRO A 127 -4.65 12.46 15.99
CA PRO A 127 -3.28 12.86 15.74
C PRO A 127 -2.32 12.03 16.61
N SER A 128 -1.17 11.66 16.03
CA SER A 128 -0.11 10.96 16.78
C SER A 128 1.27 11.36 16.28
N THR A 129 2.25 11.36 17.18
CA THR A 129 3.65 11.64 16.84
C THR A 129 4.16 10.70 15.74
N PHE A 130 3.75 9.43 15.78
CA PHE A 130 4.10 8.44 14.75
C PHE A 130 3.60 8.86 13.36
N ARG A 131 2.34 9.28 13.22
CA ARG A 131 1.78 9.70 11.93
C ARG A 131 2.48 10.94 11.38
N PHE A 132 2.75 11.93 12.21
CA PHE A 132 3.50 13.11 11.82
C PHE A 132 4.96 12.80 11.45
N SER A 133 5.61 11.89 12.15
CA SER A 133 7.00 11.51 11.84
C SER A 133 7.14 10.82 10.48
N ARG A 134 6.06 10.32 9.89
CA ARG A 134 6.06 9.69 8.55
C ARG A 134 5.87 10.69 7.39
N MET A 135 5.58 11.96 7.66
CA MET A 135 5.36 12.97 6.62
C MET A 135 6.64 13.27 5.84
N GLU A 136 7.75 13.52 6.52
CA GLU A 136 9.04 13.81 5.86
C GLU A 136 9.62 12.59 5.14
N PRO A 137 9.68 11.38 5.72
CA PRO A 137 10.07 10.17 4.99
C PRO A 137 9.22 9.92 3.73
N TYR A 138 7.92 10.24 3.76
CA TYR A 138 7.08 10.16 2.59
C TYR A 138 7.47 11.19 1.53
N ALA A 139 7.68 12.46 1.92
CA ALA A 139 8.07 13.51 0.98
C ALA A 139 9.40 13.17 0.29
N GLU A 140 10.35 12.59 1.03
CA GLU A 140 11.62 12.12 0.49
C GLU A 140 11.43 10.95 -0.50
N ALA A 141 10.66 9.93 -0.12
CA ALA A 141 10.37 8.79 -0.98
C ALA A 141 9.63 9.23 -2.26
N ALA A 142 8.65 10.13 -2.15
CA ALA A 142 7.90 10.68 -3.28
C ALA A 142 8.81 11.37 -4.29
N ARG A 143 9.82 12.11 -3.81
CA ARG A 143 10.75 12.86 -4.65
C ARG A 143 11.84 11.99 -5.29
N THR A 144 12.21 10.88 -4.66
CA THR A 144 13.39 10.09 -5.06
C THR A 144 13.07 8.86 -5.89
N TRP A 145 11.97 8.15 -5.58
CA TRP A 145 11.67 6.88 -6.24
C TRP A 145 10.19 6.55 -6.36
N LEU A 146 9.37 6.89 -5.35
CA LEU A 146 8.02 6.34 -5.21
C LEU A 146 7.08 6.80 -6.32
N HIS A 147 7.18 8.07 -6.74
CA HIS A 147 6.38 8.63 -7.83
C HIS A 147 6.84 8.18 -9.24
N GLU A 148 8.08 7.70 -9.36
CA GLU A 148 8.58 7.11 -10.61
C GLU A 148 8.18 5.63 -10.75
N ASP A 149 8.07 4.92 -9.63
CA ASP A 149 7.76 3.49 -9.59
C ASP A 149 6.25 3.20 -9.58
N ALA A 150 5.43 4.14 -9.15
CA ALA A 150 3.99 3.97 -8.95
C ALA A 150 3.15 4.94 -9.80
N GLU A 151 1.93 4.51 -10.12
CA GLU A 151 0.93 5.43 -10.66
C GLU A 151 0.43 6.36 -9.54
N VAL A 152 0.65 7.67 -9.72
CA VAL A 152 0.30 8.68 -8.70
C VAL A 152 -1.17 9.06 -8.80
N VAL A 153 -1.89 8.89 -7.70
CA VAL A 153 -3.29 9.32 -7.54
C VAL A 153 -3.33 10.49 -6.56
N ASP A 154 -3.39 11.70 -7.10
CA ASP A 154 -3.50 12.91 -6.28
C ASP A 154 -4.90 12.99 -5.64
N THR A 155 -4.91 13.04 -4.31
CA THR A 155 -6.10 13.13 -3.46
C THR A 155 -6.21 14.48 -2.77
N THR A 156 -5.41 15.48 -3.12
CA THR A 156 -5.43 16.82 -2.50
C THR A 156 -6.84 17.41 -2.55
N HIS A 157 -7.48 17.34 -3.73
CA HIS A 157 -8.83 17.84 -3.97
C HIS A 157 -9.82 16.74 -4.38
N ALA A 158 -9.40 15.47 -4.36
CA ALA A 158 -10.25 14.34 -4.72
C ALA A 158 -10.74 13.60 -3.48
N SER A 159 -12.00 13.15 -3.53
CA SER A 159 -12.54 12.25 -2.51
C SER A 159 -11.94 10.85 -2.62
N ALA A 160 -12.10 10.04 -1.57
CA ALA A 160 -11.69 8.65 -1.60
C ALA A 160 -12.45 7.82 -2.66
N GLU A 161 -13.72 8.16 -2.92
CA GLU A 161 -14.51 7.54 -4.00
C GLU A 161 -13.91 7.87 -5.37
N GLN A 162 -13.57 9.15 -5.62
CA GLN A 162 -12.95 9.56 -6.88
C GLN A 162 -11.60 8.88 -7.10
N ALA A 163 -10.79 8.74 -6.03
CA ALA A 163 -9.54 8.02 -6.08
C ALA A 163 -9.76 6.53 -6.39
N ALA A 164 -10.74 5.88 -5.74
CA ALA A 164 -11.07 4.49 -5.98
C ALA A 164 -11.52 4.24 -7.43
N HIS A 165 -12.37 5.12 -7.99
CA HIS A 165 -12.80 5.02 -9.38
C HIS A 165 -11.63 5.17 -10.37
N ARG A 166 -10.74 6.15 -10.17
CA ARG A 166 -9.53 6.32 -11.01
C ARG A 166 -8.65 5.08 -11.01
N ILE A 167 -8.42 4.49 -9.82
CA ILE A 167 -7.64 3.28 -9.70
C ILE A 167 -8.34 2.11 -10.40
N ALA A 168 -9.65 1.95 -10.21
CA ALA A 168 -10.41 0.88 -10.86
C ALA A 168 -10.35 0.99 -12.39
N GLU A 169 -10.56 2.19 -12.93
CA GLU A 169 -10.44 2.45 -14.38
C GLU A 169 -9.05 2.06 -14.89
N SER A 170 -7.98 2.47 -14.20
CA SER A 170 -6.61 2.13 -14.57
C SER A 170 -6.34 0.62 -14.51
N VAL A 171 -6.81 -0.06 -13.46
CA VAL A 171 -6.65 -1.52 -13.31
C VAL A 171 -7.39 -2.31 -14.38
N LEU A 172 -8.57 -1.84 -14.78
CA LEU A 172 -9.43 -2.52 -15.76
C LEU A 172 -9.07 -2.20 -17.22
N GLN A 173 -8.26 -1.17 -17.46
CA GLN A 173 -7.76 -0.88 -18.81
C GLN A 173 -6.82 -2.02 -19.26
N PRO A 174 -6.99 -2.52 -20.50
CA PRO A 174 -6.04 -3.48 -21.05
C PRO A 174 -4.63 -2.86 -21.04
N VAL A 175 -3.65 -3.56 -20.48
CA VAL A 175 -2.25 -3.17 -20.66
C VAL A 175 -2.01 -3.14 -22.16
N ALA A 176 -1.68 -1.96 -22.71
CA ALA A 176 -1.31 -1.85 -24.12
C ALA A 176 -0.10 -2.75 -24.32
N VAL A 177 -0.33 -3.92 -24.92
CA VAL A 177 0.75 -4.83 -25.34
C VAL A 177 1.54 -4.03 -26.37
N GLY A 178 2.70 -3.53 -25.96
CA GLY A 178 3.63 -2.89 -26.87
C GLY A 178 3.83 -3.85 -28.06
N ARG A 179 3.51 -3.38 -29.26
CA ARG A 179 3.81 -4.11 -30.49
C ARG A 179 5.33 -4.34 -30.53
N PRO A 180 5.74 -5.53 -30.92
CA PRO A 180 7.14 -5.90 -31.07
C PRO A 180 7.89 -4.98 -32.04
#